data_3c7cb07198b86b834be62344b5017e89
#
_entry.id   3c7cb07198b86b834be62344b5017e89
#
_cell.length_a   1.000
_cell.length_b   1.000
_cell.length_c   1.000
_cell.angle_alpha   90.00
_cell.angle_beta   90.00
_cell.angle_gamma   90.00
#
_symmetry.space_group_name_H-M   'P 1'
#
loop_
_entity.id
_entity.type
_entity.pdbx_description
1 polymer ?
#
loop_
_entity_poly.entity_id
_entity_poly.type
_entity_poly.pdbx_seq_one_letter_code
_entity_poly.pdbx_strand_id
1 'polypeptide(L)'
;MSNPMENPMKKSLLAAGLAVALVSGSALAQMKPETMVKQRQAVMTLQGKYWGPMAGMMQGKVPYDAKIVQRNAGFLDNLSRMPWDGFDGATKDVKSAALPAVFTDTAKFAEAADRLQNEASKLYAVSRSGDEAAVKAQMGAVGKSCGGCHESFRQKN
;
A
#
# COMPACT_ATOMS: atom_id res chain seq x y z
N MET A 1 51.35 62.36 -3.13
CA MET A 1 50.09 61.70 -2.70
C MET A 1 49.87 60.56 -3.67
N SER A 2 50.22 59.35 -3.27
CA SER A 2 50.30 58.17 -4.13
C SER A 2 49.10 57.28 -3.78
N ASN A 3 48.23 57.00 -4.76
CA ASN A 3 47.09 56.16 -4.66
C ASN A 3 47.55 54.67 -4.61
N PRO A 4 47.10 53.87 -3.68
CA PRO A 4 47.40 52.43 -3.68
C PRO A 4 46.63 51.70 -4.78
N MET A 5 47.30 51.04 -5.68
CA MET A 5 46.76 50.21 -6.73
C MET A 5 46.04 49.00 -6.12
N GLU A 6 44.73 48.93 -6.27
CA GLU A 6 43.95 47.75 -5.93
C GLU A 6 44.27 46.59 -6.89
N ASN A 7 44.69 45.50 -6.33
CA ASN A 7 45.15 44.32 -7.08
C ASN A 7 43.91 43.55 -7.61
N PRO A 8 43.67 43.48 -8.94
CA PRO A 8 42.49 42.85 -9.53
C PRO A 8 42.44 41.33 -9.41
N MET A 9 43.53 40.70 -8.96
CA MET A 9 43.61 39.22 -8.88
C MET A 9 42.87 38.60 -7.70
N LYS A 10 42.45 39.40 -6.68
CA LYS A 10 41.75 38.89 -5.50
C LYS A 10 40.23 38.75 -5.71
N LYS A 11 39.67 39.37 -6.75
CA LYS A 11 38.21 39.32 -7.02
C LYS A 11 37.79 38.14 -7.90
N SER A 12 38.74 37.49 -8.62
CA SER A 12 38.44 36.36 -9.51
C SER A 12 38.41 34.99 -8.80
N LEU A 13 38.95 34.87 -7.60
CA LEU A 13 39.00 33.60 -6.88
C LEU A 13 37.72 33.33 -6.04
N LEU A 14 36.87 34.34 -5.80
CA LEU A 14 35.62 34.17 -5.08
C LEU A 14 34.43 33.79 -5.97
N ALA A 15 34.53 33.96 -7.30
CA ALA A 15 33.47 33.61 -8.24
C ALA A 15 33.51 32.14 -8.70
N ALA A 16 34.65 31.46 -8.57
CA ALA A 16 34.80 30.07 -8.99
C ALA A 16 34.34 29.04 -7.93
N GLY A 17 34.14 29.46 -6.68
CA GLY A 17 33.77 28.57 -5.58
C GLY A 17 32.26 28.30 -5.44
N LEU A 18 31.39 29.08 -6.12
CA LEU A 18 29.95 29.02 -5.92
C LEU A 18 29.18 28.18 -6.98
N ALA A 19 29.89 27.69 -7.99
CA ALA A 19 29.24 26.99 -9.11
C ALA A 19 29.20 25.43 -8.98
N VAL A 20 29.84 24.86 -7.95
CA VAL A 20 29.95 23.38 -7.82
C VAL A 20 28.95 22.79 -6.79
N ALA A 21 28.15 23.59 -6.09
CA ALA A 21 27.32 23.15 -4.97
C ALA A 21 25.87 22.83 -5.33
N LEU A 22 25.46 22.76 -6.60
CA LEU A 22 24.03 22.62 -6.98
C LEU A 22 23.68 21.33 -7.76
N VAL A 23 24.52 20.29 -7.75
CA VAL A 23 24.19 18.99 -8.37
C VAL A 23 24.31 17.87 -7.34
N SER A 24 23.93 18.14 -6.08
CA SER A 24 23.52 17.06 -5.17
C SER A 24 22.01 16.88 -5.32
N GLY A 25 21.55 16.58 -6.54
CA GLY A 25 20.24 16.02 -6.76
C GLY A 25 20.15 14.76 -5.93
N SER A 26 19.39 14.78 -4.84
CA SER A 26 19.02 13.60 -4.10
C SER A 26 18.38 12.63 -5.11
N ALA A 27 19.16 11.72 -5.64
CA ALA A 27 18.64 10.52 -6.27
C ALA A 27 17.94 9.78 -5.12
N LEU A 28 16.66 10.12 -4.88
CA LEU A 28 15.77 9.28 -4.10
C LEU A 28 15.85 7.93 -4.78
N ALA A 29 16.53 6.98 -4.13
CA ALA A 29 16.74 5.66 -4.69
C ALA A 29 15.38 5.06 -4.95
N GLN A 30 14.95 5.07 -6.21
CA GLN A 30 13.67 4.52 -6.62
C GLN A 30 13.68 3.03 -6.26
N MET A 31 12.68 2.60 -5.51
CA MET A 31 12.59 1.21 -5.05
C MET A 31 12.57 0.27 -6.25
N LYS A 32 13.35 -0.82 -6.19
CA LYS A 32 13.38 -1.83 -7.26
C LYS A 32 12.02 -2.46 -7.45
N PRO A 33 11.54 -2.67 -8.69
CA PRO A 33 10.23 -3.27 -8.96
C PRO A 33 10.01 -4.62 -8.27
N GLU A 34 11.04 -5.46 -8.18
CA GLU A 34 10.97 -6.75 -7.49
C GLU A 34 10.74 -6.58 -5.99
N THR A 35 11.28 -5.53 -5.39
CA THR A 35 11.08 -5.22 -3.97
C THR A 35 9.64 -4.76 -3.74
N MET A 36 9.10 -3.91 -4.61
CA MET A 36 7.70 -3.47 -4.54
C MET A 36 6.75 -4.67 -4.64
N VAL A 37 7.00 -5.60 -5.58
CA VAL A 37 6.21 -6.84 -5.71
C VAL A 37 6.27 -7.69 -4.44
N LYS A 38 7.47 -7.89 -3.86
CA LYS A 38 7.62 -8.62 -2.59
C LYS A 38 6.87 -7.97 -1.44
N GLN A 39 6.90 -6.64 -1.34
CA GLN A 39 6.21 -5.89 -0.29
C GLN A 39 4.69 -6.04 -0.40
N ARG A 40 4.10 -5.82 -1.60
CA ARG A 40 2.66 -6.01 -1.77
C ARG A 40 2.21 -7.43 -1.48
N GLN A 41 3.01 -8.44 -1.88
CA GLN A 41 2.73 -9.85 -1.58
C GLN A 41 2.77 -10.14 -0.07
N ALA A 42 3.73 -9.56 0.66
CA ALA A 42 3.82 -9.69 2.11
C ALA A 42 2.59 -9.08 2.80
N VAL A 43 2.14 -7.90 2.36
CA VAL A 43 0.91 -7.26 2.89
C VAL A 43 -0.31 -8.13 2.61
N MET A 44 -0.47 -8.66 1.39
CA MET A 44 -1.58 -9.56 1.03
C MET A 44 -1.56 -10.85 1.87
N THR A 45 -0.39 -11.38 2.17
CA THR A 45 -0.22 -12.55 3.06
C THR A 45 -0.68 -12.23 4.48
N LEU A 46 -0.34 -11.05 5.00
CA LEU A 46 -0.78 -10.59 6.32
C LEU A 46 -2.29 -10.33 6.36
N GLN A 47 -2.88 -9.76 5.30
CA GLN A 47 -4.33 -9.64 5.20
C GLN A 47 -5.00 -11.02 5.30
N GLY A 48 -4.50 -12.01 4.57
CA GLY A 48 -4.98 -13.40 4.65
C GLY A 48 -4.85 -14.01 6.03
N LYS A 49 -3.73 -13.75 6.74
CA LYS A 49 -3.50 -14.22 8.11
C LYS A 49 -4.57 -13.71 9.09
N TYR A 50 -4.93 -12.43 9.00
CA TYR A 50 -5.91 -11.84 9.92
C TYR A 50 -7.35 -12.07 9.48
N TRP A 51 -7.58 -12.20 8.18
CA TRP A 51 -8.89 -12.55 7.63
C TRP A 51 -9.30 -14.00 7.90
N GLY A 52 -8.37 -14.97 7.79
CA GLY A 52 -8.65 -16.40 7.86
C GLY A 52 -9.48 -16.83 9.08
N PRO A 53 -9.09 -16.46 10.32
CA PRO A 53 -9.90 -16.77 11.52
C PRO A 53 -11.32 -16.20 11.45
N MET A 54 -11.50 -14.97 10.98
CA MET A 54 -12.81 -14.33 10.83
C MET A 54 -13.67 -15.06 9.79
N ALA A 55 -13.08 -15.45 8.66
CA ALA A 55 -13.76 -16.26 7.65
C ALA A 55 -14.18 -17.63 8.22
N GLY A 56 -13.36 -18.26 9.05
CA GLY A 56 -13.70 -19.50 9.75
C GLY A 56 -14.90 -19.35 10.68
N MET A 57 -14.96 -18.25 11.43
CA MET A 57 -16.11 -17.91 12.30
C MET A 57 -17.37 -17.66 11.49
N MET A 58 -17.27 -16.92 10.37
CA MET A 58 -18.41 -16.66 9.49
C MET A 58 -18.96 -17.94 8.88
N GLN A 59 -18.10 -18.93 8.57
CA GLN A 59 -18.49 -20.22 8.02
C GLN A 59 -18.94 -21.24 9.09
N GLY A 60 -18.93 -20.86 10.36
CA GLY A 60 -19.28 -21.78 11.46
C GLY A 60 -18.24 -22.87 11.74
N LYS A 61 -17.04 -22.77 11.17
CA LYS A 61 -15.96 -23.75 11.39
C LYS A 61 -15.30 -23.63 12.75
N VAL A 62 -15.37 -22.45 13.34
CA VAL A 62 -14.88 -22.16 14.70
C VAL A 62 -15.88 -21.25 15.40
N PRO A 63 -15.96 -21.29 16.76
CA PRO A 63 -16.83 -20.39 17.52
C PRO A 63 -16.52 -18.92 17.25
N TYR A 64 -17.55 -18.08 17.30
CA TYR A 64 -17.40 -16.63 17.21
C TYR A 64 -16.68 -16.10 18.47
N ASP A 65 -15.66 -15.26 18.27
CA ASP A 65 -14.93 -14.55 19.32
C ASP A 65 -14.81 -13.07 18.98
N ALA A 66 -15.60 -12.24 19.65
CA ALA A 66 -15.66 -10.80 19.41
C ALA A 66 -14.30 -10.11 19.61
N LYS A 67 -13.46 -10.57 20.56
CA LYS A 67 -12.14 -9.97 20.81
C LYS A 67 -11.17 -10.24 19.66
N ILE A 68 -11.18 -11.47 19.15
CA ILE A 68 -10.38 -11.84 17.97
C ILE A 68 -10.85 -11.06 16.76
N VAL A 69 -12.16 -10.96 16.53
CA VAL A 69 -12.74 -10.21 15.41
C VAL A 69 -12.33 -8.74 15.48
N GLN A 70 -12.53 -8.07 16.61
CA GLN A 70 -12.18 -6.66 16.79
C GLN A 70 -10.69 -6.40 16.54
N ARG A 71 -9.80 -7.22 17.12
CA ARG A 71 -8.36 -7.11 16.91
C ARG A 71 -7.99 -7.28 15.44
N ASN A 72 -8.50 -8.35 14.81
CA ASN A 72 -8.14 -8.70 13.44
C ASN A 72 -8.74 -7.71 12.43
N ALA A 73 -9.93 -7.19 12.67
CA ALA A 73 -10.54 -6.13 11.88
C ALA A 73 -9.69 -4.84 11.89
N GLY A 74 -9.14 -4.47 13.05
CA GLY A 74 -8.23 -3.33 13.15
C GLY A 74 -6.92 -3.53 12.36
N PHE A 75 -6.33 -4.72 12.42
CA PHE A 75 -5.17 -5.03 11.57
C PHE A 75 -5.52 -5.02 10.09
N LEU A 76 -6.67 -5.58 9.72
CA LEU A 76 -7.13 -5.62 8.33
C LEU A 76 -7.40 -4.21 7.78
N ASP A 77 -8.03 -3.32 8.55
CA ASP A 77 -8.24 -1.92 8.15
C ASP A 77 -6.91 -1.23 7.82
N ASN A 78 -5.90 -1.36 8.67
CA ASN A 78 -4.57 -0.79 8.40
C ASN A 78 -3.90 -1.43 7.17
N LEU A 79 -3.87 -2.76 7.10
CA LEU A 79 -3.22 -3.50 6.02
C LEU A 79 -3.91 -3.28 4.66
N SER A 80 -5.22 -3.02 4.64
CA SER A 80 -5.97 -2.77 3.40
C SER A 80 -5.51 -1.53 2.64
N ARG A 81 -4.77 -0.62 3.29
CA ARG A 81 -4.27 0.64 2.72
C ARG A 81 -2.86 0.54 2.15
N MET A 82 -2.12 -0.53 2.48
CA MET A 82 -0.67 -0.59 2.28
C MET A 82 -0.18 -1.16 0.93
N PRO A 83 -0.89 -2.04 0.19
CA PRO A 83 -0.27 -2.75 -0.92
C PRO A 83 -0.28 -2.01 -2.25
N TRP A 84 -0.96 -0.87 -2.36
CA TRP A 84 -1.39 -0.32 -3.65
C TRP A 84 -0.26 0.36 -4.43
N ASP A 85 0.68 1.01 -3.76
CA ASP A 85 1.91 1.54 -4.34
C ASP A 85 2.80 0.44 -4.97
N GLY A 86 2.70 -0.78 -4.46
CA GLY A 86 3.36 -1.95 -5.02
C GLY A 86 2.79 -2.43 -6.37
N PHE A 87 1.71 -1.82 -6.88
CA PHE A 87 1.14 -2.05 -8.21
C PHE A 87 1.48 -0.96 -9.22
N ASP A 88 2.59 -0.26 -9.00
CA ASP A 88 3.14 0.69 -9.96
C ASP A 88 3.44 0.06 -11.32
N GLY A 89 3.30 0.83 -12.42
CA GLY A 89 3.53 0.38 -13.78
C GLY A 89 4.92 -0.23 -14.03
N ALA A 90 5.93 0.18 -13.25
CA ALA A 90 7.27 -0.41 -13.29
C ALA A 90 7.28 -1.89 -12.88
N THR A 91 6.25 -2.36 -12.18
CA THR A 91 6.14 -3.75 -11.70
C THR A 91 5.42 -4.69 -12.65
N LYS A 92 4.93 -4.20 -13.81
CA LYS A 92 4.08 -4.96 -14.75
C LYS A 92 4.75 -6.23 -15.29
N ASP A 93 6.05 -6.18 -15.52
CA ASP A 93 6.83 -7.27 -16.11
C ASP A 93 7.50 -8.16 -15.04
N VAL A 94 7.33 -7.84 -13.76
CA VAL A 94 7.84 -8.66 -12.66
C VAL A 94 6.89 -9.83 -12.41
N LYS A 95 7.45 -11.06 -12.42
CA LYS A 95 6.67 -12.29 -12.21
C LYS A 95 5.87 -12.25 -10.92
N SER A 96 4.56 -12.34 -11.01
CA SER A 96 3.63 -12.37 -9.89
C SER A 96 2.28 -12.96 -10.31
N ALA A 97 1.36 -13.14 -9.37
CA ALA A 97 -0.01 -13.57 -9.68
C ALA A 97 -0.93 -12.41 -10.10
N ALA A 98 -0.44 -11.18 -10.24
CA ALA A 98 -1.24 -10.08 -10.77
C ALA A 98 -1.49 -10.29 -12.27
N LEU A 99 -2.75 -10.14 -12.70
CA LEU A 99 -3.11 -10.18 -14.11
C LEU A 99 -2.74 -8.85 -14.81
N PRO A 100 -2.51 -8.84 -16.14
CA PRO A 100 -2.28 -7.61 -16.89
C PRO A 100 -3.37 -6.55 -16.69
N ALA A 101 -4.61 -6.97 -16.43
CA ALA A 101 -5.75 -6.07 -16.15
C ALA A 101 -5.48 -5.08 -15.00
N VAL A 102 -4.61 -5.41 -14.04
CA VAL A 102 -4.18 -4.48 -12.99
C VAL A 102 -3.61 -3.19 -13.57
N PHE A 103 -2.88 -3.30 -14.69
CA PHE A 103 -2.16 -2.20 -15.31
C PHE A 103 -2.88 -1.60 -16.52
N THR A 104 -3.89 -2.30 -17.06
CA THR A 104 -4.65 -1.86 -18.23
C THR A 104 -6.05 -1.34 -17.90
N ASP A 105 -6.67 -1.83 -16.80
CA ASP A 105 -7.99 -1.40 -16.31
C ASP A 105 -7.84 -0.74 -14.94
N THR A 106 -7.00 0.29 -14.88
CA THR A 106 -6.57 0.95 -13.64
C THR A 106 -7.74 1.55 -12.86
N ALA A 107 -8.77 2.05 -13.53
CA ALA A 107 -9.96 2.61 -12.89
C ALA A 107 -10.71 1.54 -12.07
N LYS A 108 -11.00 0.39 -12.69
CA LYS A 108 -11.70 -0.71 -11.98
C LYS A 108 -10.81 -1.34 -10.90
N PHE A 109 -9.49 -1.37 -11.12
CA PHE A 109 -8.57 -1.83 -10.07
C PHE A 109 -8.59 -0.90 -8.87
N ALA A 110 -8.56 0.43 -9.07
CA ALA A 110 -8.68 1.42 -8.01
C ALA A 110 -10.01 1.30 -7.26
N GLU A 111 -11.14 1.16 -7.97
CA GLU A 111 -12.46 0.94 -7.36
C GLU A 111 -12.49 -0.33 -6.47
N ALA A 112 -11.84 -1.41 -6.91
CA ALA A 112 -11.76 -2.64 -6.12
C ALA A 112 -10.90 -2.45 -4.86
N ALA A 113 -9.80 -1.68 -4.96
CA ALA A 113 -8.96 -1.31 -3.83
C ALA A 113 -9.71 -0.46 -2.81
N ASP A 114 -10.40 0.58 -3.28
CA ASP A 114 -11.20 1.47 -2.43
C ASP A 114 -12.35 0.73 -1.73
N ARG A 115 -12.99 -0.19 -2.45
CA ARG A 115 -14.04 -1.05 -1.86
C ARG A 115 -13.49 -1.87 -0.70
N LEU A 116 -12.34 -2.54 -0.86
CA LEU A 116 -11.74 -3.29 0.24
C LEU A 116 -11.43 -2.39 1.44
N GLN A 117 -10.82 -1.23 1.22
CA GLN A 117 -10.49 -0.28 2.27
C GLN A 117 -11.73 0.18 3.03
N ASN A 118 -12.78 0.54 2.30
CA ASN A 118 -14.04 0.99 2.88
C ASN A 118 -14.72 -0.13 3.69
N GLU A 119 -14.79 -1.36 3.16
CA GLU A 119 -15.45 -2.46 3.86
C GLU A 119 -14.62 -2.93 5.07
N ALA A 120 -13.29 -2.89 5.03
CA ALA A 120 -12.43 -3.18 6.17
C ALA A 120 -12.59 -2.13 7.29
N SER A 121 -12.66 -0.86 6.94
CA SER A 121 -12.89 0.23 7.89
C SER A 121 -14.26 0.11 8.58
N LYS A 122 -15.31 -0.17 7.81
CA LYS A 122 -16.66 -0.44 8.36
C LYS A 122 -16.65 -1.65 9.30
N LEU A 123 -15.93 -2.74 8.92
CA LEU A 123 -15.81 -3.92 9.77
C LEU A 123 -15.16 -3.57 11.11
N TYR A 124 -14.07 -2.82 11.09
CA TYR A 124 -13.43 -2.37 12.33
C TYR A 124 -14.36 -1.50 13.16
N ALA A 125 -15.12 -0.59 12.55
CA ALA A 125 -16.08 0.25 13.26
C ALA A 125 -17.19 -0.60 13.91
N VAL A 126 -17.84 -1.50 13.16
CA VAL A 126 -18.97 -2.30 13.66
C VAL A 126 -18.50 -3.38 14.66
N SER A 127 -17.26 -3.87 14.55
CA SER A 127 -16.73 -4.88 15.49
C SER A 127 -16.68 -4.41 16.95
N ARG A 128 -16.85 -3.11 17.19
CA ARG A 128 -16.90 -2.49 18.54
C ARG A 128 -18.32 -2.30 19.07
N SER A 129 -19.35 -2.58 18.28
CA SER A 129 -20.74 -2.37 18.69
C SER A 129 -21.29 -3.45 19.62
N GLY A 130 -20.68 -4.64 19.63
CA GLY A 130 -21.21 -5.81 20.33
C GLY A 130 -22.33 -6.55 19.57
N ASP A 131 -22.77 -6.05 18.42
CA ASP A 131 -23.79 -6.69 17.56
C ASP A 131 -23.14 -7.73 16.65
N GLU A 132 -23.19 -9.00 17.07
CA GLU A 132 -22.62 -10.12 16.32
C GLU A 132 -23.23 -10.27 14.92
N ALA A 133 -24.55 -10.03 14.78
CA ALA A 133 -25.22 -10.18 13.49
C ALA A 133 -24.74 -9.13 12.49
N ALA A 134 -24.65 -7.86 12.91
CA ALA A 134 -24.12 -6.77 12.09
C ALA A 134 -22.65 -7.01 11.74
N VAL A 135 -21.83 -7.51 12.68
CA VAL A 135 -20.43 -7.85 12.44
C VAL A 135 -20.29 -8.96 11.40
N LYS A 136 -21.07 -10.05 11.52
CA LYS A 136 -21.04 -11.14 10.53
C LYS A 136 -21.50 -10.69 9.14
N ALA A 137 -22.51 -9.83 9.04
CA ALA A 137 -22.94 -9.25 7.78
C ALA A 137 -21.81 -8.44 7.13
N GLN A 138 -21.11 -7.62 7.92
CA GLN A 138 -20.00 -6.80 7.42
C GLN A 138 -18.76 -7.65 7.05
N MET A 139 -18.48 -8.73 7.78
CA MET A 139 -17.48 -9.72 7.38
C MET A 139 -17.82 -10.31 6.00
N GLY A 140 -19.09 -10.59 5.72
CA GLY A 140 -19.55 -11.01 4.39
C GLY A 140 -19.22 -9.99 3.29
N ALA A 141 -19.37 -8.68 3.56
CA ALA A 141 -19.03 -7.61 2.62
C ALA A 141 -17.52 -7.54 2.36
N VAL A 142 -16.69 -7.66 3.39
CA VAL A 142 -15.22 -7.75 3.24
C VAL A 142 -14.83 -8.96 2.40
N GLY A 143 -15.38 -10.14 2.68
CA GLY A 143 -15.10 -11.35 1.91
C GLY A 143 -15.44 -11.20 0.42
N LYS A 144 -16.57 -10.56 0.11
CA LYS A 144 -16.98 -10.26 -1.27
C LYS A 144 -16.03 -9.28 -1.95
N SER A 145 -15.51 -8.27 -1.24
CA SER A 145 -14.55 -7.32 -1.81
C SER A 145 -13.22 -8.00 -2.14
N CYS A 146 -12.71 -8.87 -1.25
CA CYS A 146 -11.52 -9.69 -1.52
C CYS A 146 -11.73 -10.59 -2.74
N GLY A 147 -12.82 -11.35 -2.77
CA GLY A 147 -13.14 -12.30 -3.83
C GLY A 147 -13.30 -11.64 -5.20
N GLY A 148 -14.07 -10.55 -5.27
CA GLY A 148 -14.31 -9.83 -6.53
C GLY A 148 -13.05 -9.22 -7.14
N CYS A 149 -12.15 -8.67 -6.29
CA CYS A 149 -10.86 -8.19 -6.77
C CYS A 149 -10.00 -9.35 -7.29
N HIS A 150 -9.91 -10.45 -6.54
CA HIS A 150 -9.13 -11.63 -6.94
C HIS A 150 -9.66 -12.28 -8.23
N GLU A 151 -10.96 -12.27 -8.45
CA GLU A 151 -11.57 -12.83 -9.67
C GLU A 151 -11.13 -12.07 -10.93
N SER A 152 -11.04 -10.73 -10.84
CA SER A 152 -10.77 -9.86 -11.97
C SER A 152 -9.27 -9.58 -12.19
N PHE A 153 -8.47 -9.59 -11.13
CA PHE A 153 -7.10 -9.04 -11.13
C PHE A 153 -6.03 -10.02 -10.65
N ARG A 154 -6.39 -11.23 -10.24
CA ARG A 154 -5.43 -12.25 -9.77
C ARG A 154 -5.54 -13.53 -10.58
N GLN A 155 -4.38 -14.09 -10.96
CA GLN A 155 -4.31 -15.42 -11.59
C GLN A 155 -4.87 -16.48 -10.63
N LYS A 156 -5.75 -17.33 -11.13
CA LYS A 156 -6.26 -18.50 -10.40
C LYS A 156 -5.14 -19.55 -10.32
N ASN A 157 -4.93 -20.10 -9.15
CA ASN A 157 -4.01 -21.24 -8.94
C ASN A 157 -4.71 -22.52 -9.36
#